data_03cc12ea23b4b9486d0af30d8fcec46f
#
_entry.id   03cc12ea23b4b9486d0af30d8fcec46f
#
_cell.length_a   1.000
_cell.length_b   1.000
_cell.length_c   1.000
_cell.angle_alpha   90.00
_cell.angle_beta   90.00
_cell.angle_gamma   90.00
#
_symmetry.space_group_name_H-M   'P 1'
#
loop_
_entity.id
_entity.type
_entity.pdbx_description
1 polymer ?
#
loop_
_entity_poly.entity_id
_entity_poly.type
_entity_poly.pdbx_seq_one_letter_code
_entity_poly.pdbx_strand_id
1 'polypeptide(L)'
;MRFAFNQEQFQEIMKEWDLHPKKDLDKIAHIPFGGFIQKKDAPLMHETFTRHHRELQAAIDADPTGEGFIKDMFLYELENHEYSYTGTAEDALDSLGFSFEDVAADPRLAHGLELAEQEIMEQQQTMGM
;
A
#
# COMPACT_ATOMS: atom_id res chain seq x y z
N MET A 1 5.64 -4.31 14.27
CA MET A 1 4.95 -3.97 13.00
C MET A 1 3.84 -4.98 12.74
N ARG A 2 2.68 -4.48 12.40
CA ARG A 2 1.52 -5.31 12.09
C ARG A 2 0.92 -4.88 10.75
N PHE A 3 0.16 -5.76 10.15
CA PHE A 3 -0.51 -5.49 8.86
C PHE A 3 -2.01 -5.63 9.02
N ALA A 4 -2.77 -4.71 8.45
CA ALA A 4 -4.23 -4.75 8.41
C ALA A 4 -4.71 -4.45 6.98
N PHE A 5 -5.50 -5.34 6.44
CA PHE A 5 -6.04 -5.21 5.08
C PHE A 5 -7.52 -4.81 5.07
N ASN A 6 -8.13 -4.67 6.25
CA ASN A 6 -9.49 -4.17 6.42
C ASN A 6 -9.65 -3.53 7.80
N GLN A 7 -10.79 -2.85 8.02
CA GLN A 7 -11.08 -2.15 9.27
C GLN A 7 -11.16 -3.07 10.47
N GLU A 8 -11.71 -4.25 10.29
CA GLU A 8 -11.85 -5.22 11.38
C GLU A 8 -10.49 -5.65 11.92
N GLN A 9 -9.56 -5.98 11.02
CA GLN A 9 -8.20 -6.34 11.41
C GLN A 9 -7.49 -5.17 12.10
N PHE A 10 -7.67 -3.96 11.58
CA PHE A 10 -7.10 -2.76 12.17
C PHE A 10 -7.59 -2.54 13.60
N GLN A 11 -8.90 -2.67 13.83
CA GLN A 11 -9.49 -2.49 15.15
C GLN A 11 -9.00 -3.54 16.13
N GLU A 12 -8.85 -4.79 15.68
CA GLU A 12 -8.33 -5.88 16.53
C GLU A 12 -6.89 -5.59 16.97
N ILE A 13 -6.06 -5.10 16.07
CA ILE A 13 -4.66 -4.78 16.38
C ILE A 13 -4.59 -3.60 17.35
N MET A 14 -5.37 -2.56 17.14
CA MET A 14 -5.43 -1.43 18.05
C MET A 14 -5.86 -1.86 19.46
N LYS A 15 -6.82 -2.77 19.54
CA LYS A 15 -7.27 -3.34 20.81
C LYS A 15 -6.16 -4.15 21.48
N GLU A 16 -5.44 -4.95 20.71
CA GLU A 16 -4.30 -5.74 21.19
C GLU A 16 -3.22 -4.81 21.78
N TRP A 17 -3.03 -3.63 21.20
CA TRP A 17 -2.08 -2.62 21.68
C TRP A 17 -2.66 -1.72 22.78
N ASP A 18 -3.89 -1.96 23.21
CA ASP A 18 -4.63 -1.13 24.19
C ASP A 18 -4.77 0.32 23.69
N LEU A 19 -5.06 0.48 22.40
CA LEU A 19 -5.28 1.77 21.75
C LEU A 19 -6.71 1.86 21.22
N HIS A 20 -7.26 3.06 21.25
CA HIS A 20 -8.57 3.31 20.67
C HIS A 20 -8.44 3.51 19.16
N PRO A 21 -9.25 2.82 18.31
CA PRO A 21 -9.07 2.85 16.86
C PRO A 21 -9.36 4.20 16.20
N LYS A 22 -9.94 5.16 16.92
CA LYS A 22 -10.21 6.50 16.40
C LYS A 22 -9.46 7.60 17.14
N LYS A 23 -9.33 7.47 18.47
CA LYS A 23 -8.73 8.52 19.31
C LYS A 23 -7.21 8.46 19.32
N ASP A 24 -6.65 7.29 19.15
CA ASP A 24 -5.21 7.05 19.29
C ASP A 24 -4.50 6.90 17.93
N LEU A 25 -5.10 7.40 16.84
CA LEU A 25 -4.51 7.34 15.51
C LEU A 25 -3.17 8.07 15.43
N ASP A 26 -2.97 9.10 16.26
CA ASP A 26 -1.72 9.84 16.34
C ASP A 26 -0.57 9.04 16.97
N LYS A 27 -0.89 7.90 17.59
CA LYS A 27 0.09 7.03 18.23
C LYS A 27 0.64 5.93 17.32
N ILE A 28 0.18 5.89 16.08
CA ILE A 28 0.64 4.91 15.08
C ILE A 28 1.18 5.61 13.85
N ALA A 29 2.07 4.94 13.12
CA ALA A 29 2.60 5.39 11.86
C ALA A 29 2.34 4.32 10.80
N HIS A 30 1.93 4.74 9.61
CA HIS A 30 1.70 3.86 8.48
C HIS A 30 2.97 3.61 7.70
N ILE A 31 3.12 2.38 7.22
CA ILE A 31 4.15 2.00 6.27
C ILE A 31 3.46 1.43 5.02
N PRO A 32 4.13 1.44 3.85
CA PRO A 32 3.52 0.97 2.61
C PRO A 32 2.97 -0.46 2.70
N PHE A 33 1.97 -0.75 1.86
CA PHE A 33 1.36 -2.06 1.69
C PHE A 33 0.64 -2.57 2.95
N GLY A 34 -0.06 -1.65 3.65
CA GLY A 34 -0.94 -2.02 4.75
C GLY A 34 -0.28 -2.22 6.10
N GLY A 35 1.01 -1.96 6.19
CA GLY A 35 1.72 -2.08 7.46
C GLY A 35 1.57 -0.86 8.35
N PHE A 36 1.71 -1.04 9.66
CA PHE A 36 1.76 0.07 10.61
C PHE A 36 2.47 -0.34 11.91
N ILE A 37 2.90 0.66 12.67
CA ILE A 37 3.71 0.49 13.88
C ILE A 37 3.32 1.56 14.90
N GLN A 38 3.46 1.25 16.20
CA GLN A 38 3.26 2.24 17.25
C GLN A 38 4.43 3.23 17.28
N LYS A 39 4.12 4.53 17.38
CA LYS A 39 5.15 5.57 17.43
C LYS A 39 6.04 5.47 18.66
N LYS A 40 5.57 4.88 19.74
CA LYS A 40 6.40 4.65 20.94
C LYS A 40 7.59 3.75 20.66
N ASP A 41 7.52 2.96 19.59
CA ASP A 41 8.60 2.09 19.16
C ASP A 41 9.53 2.78 18.15
N ALA A 42 9.54 4.13 18.18
CA ALA A 42 10.32 4.95 17.25
C ALA A 42 11.81 4.57 17.16
N PRO A 43 12.49 4.16 18.23
CA PRO A 43 13.89 3.72 18.09
C PRO A 43 14.08 2.55 17.15
N LEU A 44 13.04 1.69 17.00
CA LEU A 44 13.05 0.54 16.11
C LEU A 44 12.40 0.86 14.75
N MET A 45 11.72 2.01 14.65
CA MET A 45 10.94 2.36 13.47
C MET A 45 11.81 2.48 12.23
N HIS A 46 12.97 3.12 12.35
CA HIS A 46 13.89 3.30 11.23
C HIS A 46 14.35 1.94 10.67
N GLU A 47 14.75 1.02 11.54
CA GLU A 47 15.15 -0.32 11.11
C GLU A 47 13.99 -1.08 10.47
N THR A 48 12.80 -0.94 11.04
CA THR A 48 11.59 -1.57 10.51
C THR A 48 11.26 -1.06 9.11
N PHE A 49 11.31 0.27 8.91
CA PHE A 49 11.08 0.86 7.60
C PHE A 49 12.13 0.42 6.58
N THR A 50 13.40 0.41 6.98
CA THR A 50 14.50 0.02 6.10
C THR A 50 14.33 -1.44 5.66
N ARG A 51 14.01 -2.33 6.61
CA ARG A 51 13.79 -3.75 6.31
C ARG A 51 12.56 -3.93 5.41
N HIS A 52 11.47 -3.28 5.73
CA HIS A 52 10.23 -3.36 4.93
C HIS A 52 10.47 -2.87 3.50
N HIS A 53 11.15 -1.74 3.36
CA HIS A 53 11.49 -1.18 2.04
C HIS A 53 12.37 -2.14 1.24
N ARG A 54 13.33 -2.79 1.90
CA ARG A 54 14.21 -3.78 1.26
C ARG A 54 13.43 -5.01 0.82
N GLU A 55 12.52 -5.51 1.65
CA GLU A 55 11.67 -6.64 1.32
C GLU A 55 10.74 -6.32 0.15
N LEU A 56 10.17 -5.13 0.16
CA LEU A 56 9.32 -4.65 -0.92
C LEU A 56 10.10 -4.56 -2.22
N GLN A 57 11.30 -3.99 -2.19
CA GLN A 57 12.16 -3.87 -3.37
C GLN A 57 12.57 -5.24 -3.90
N ALA A 58 12.89 -6.19 -3.01
CA ALA A 58 13.23 -7.55 -3.40
C ALA A 58 12.06 -8.25 -4.11
N ALA A 59 10.84 -8.04 -3.63
CA ALA A 59 9.64 -8.61 -4.25
C ALA A 59 9.38 -7.97 -5.62
N ILE A 60 9.61 -6.68 -5.75
CA ILE A 60 9.51 -5.97 -7.04
C ILE A 60 10.55 -6.53 -8.02
N ASP A 61 11.79 -6.69 -7.57
CA ASP A 61 12.87 -7.20 -8.41
C ASP A 61 12.62 -8.65 -8.85
N ALA A 62 11.90 -9.42 -8.04
CA ALA A 62 11.56 -10.80 -8.37
C ALA A 62 10.44 -10.94 -9.39
N ASP A 63 9.74 -9.85 -9.72
CA ASP A 63 8.66 -9.85 -10.72
C ASP A 63 9.19 -9.38 -12.08
N PRO A 64 9.46 -10.28 -13.02
CA PRO A 64 10.10 -9.92 -14.29
C PRO A 64 9.18 -9.21 -15.27
N THR A 65 7.86 -9.30 -15.12
CA THR A 65 6.88 -8.78 -16.08
C THR A 65 6.05 -7.61 -15.58
N GLY A 66 5.93 -7.49 -14.25
CA GLY A 66 5.01 -6.53 -13.63
C GLY A 66 3.60 -7.07 -13.46
N GLU A 67 3.33 -8.28 -13.92
CA GLU A 67 1.99 -8.90 -13.86
C GLU A 67 1.72 -9.65 -12.56
N GLY A 68 2.74 -9.88 -11.75
CA GLY A 68 2.65 -10.58 -10.47
C GLY A 68 2.58 -9.61 -9.29
N PHE A 69 3.63 -9.62 -8.46
CA PHE A 69 3.66 -8.82 -7.23
C PHE A 69 3.48 -7.32 -7.48
N ILE A 70 4.09 -6.79 -8.55
CA ILE A 70 4.02 -5.35 -8.85
C ILE A 70 2.56 -4.93 -9.11
N LYS A 71 1.82 -5.71 -9.90
CA LYS A 71 0.39 -5.45 -10.14
C LYS A 71 -0.39 -5.50 -8.83
N ASP A 72 -0.18 -6.53 -8.02
CA ASP A 72 -0.90 -6.71 -6.74
C ASP A 72 -0.61 -5.57 -5.77
N MET A 73 0.63 -5.12 -5.71
CA MET A 73 1.05 -4.00 -4.89
C MET A 73 0.32 -2.72 -5.28
N PHE A 74 0.29 -2.38 -6.56
CA PHE A 74 -0.41 -1.19 -7.04
C PHE A 74 -1.92 -1.31 -6.86
N LEU A 75 -2.49 -2.48 -7.13
CA LEU A 75 -3.92 -2.71 -6.96
C LEU A 75 -4.35 -2.46 -5.51
N TYR A 76 -3.59 -2.99 -4.56
CA TYR A 76 -3.86 -2.79 -3.14
C TYR A 76 -3.83 -1.30 -2.77
N GLU A 77 -2.80 -0.58 -3.19
CA GLU A 77 -2.67 0.83 -2.84
C GLU A 77 -3.71 1.71 -3.55
N LEU A 78 -4.05 1.39 -4.80
CA LEU A 78 -5.10 2.12 -5.51
C LEU A 78 -6.46 1.96 -4.83
N GLU A 79 -6.79 0.75 -4.40
CA GLU A 79 -8.02 0.49 -3.65
C GLU A 79 -8.03 1.20 -2.30
N ASN A 80 -6.89 1.20 -1.62
CA ASN A 80 -6.75 1.82 -0.31
C ASN A 80 -6.89 3.36 -0.38
N HIS A 81 -6.50 3.97 -1.49
CA HIS A 81 -6.60 5.42 -1.71
C HIS A 81 -7.79 5.83 -2.56
N GLU A 82 -8.78 4.95 -2.66
CA GLU A 82 -10.06 5.23 -3.32
C GLU A 82 -9.92 5.75 -4.76
N TYR A 83 -9.04 5.10 -5.54
CA TYR A 83 -8.79 5.45 -6.93
C TYR A 83 -10.08 5.60 -7.74
N SER A 84 -11.09 4.78 -7.43
CA SER A 84 -12.39 4.81 -8.12
C SER A 84 -13.11 6.15 -7.97
N TYR A 85 -12.81 6.91 -6.92
CA TYR A 85 -13.39 8.24 -6.69
C TYR A 85 -12.50 9.35 -7.20
N THR A 86 -11.21 9.27 -6.96
CA THR A 86 -10.26 10.34 -7.28
C THR A 86 -9.82 10.34 -8.74
N GLY A 87 -9.81 9.17 -9.37
CA GLY A 87 -9.31 9.02 -10.73
C GLY A 87 -7.80 9.23 -10.88
N THR A 88 -7.06 9.33 -9.78
CA THR A 88 -5.61 9.55 -9.81
C THR A 88 -4.88 8.53 -8.94
N ALA A 89 -3.72 8.10 -9.41
CA ALA A 89 -2.85 7.17 -8.69
C ALA A 89 -1.81 7.90 -7.83
N GLU A 90 -1.82 9.22 -7.78
CA GLU A 90 -0.78 10.02 -7.11
C GLU A 90 -0.60 9.62 -5.64
N ASP A 91 -1.69 9.56 -4.88
CA ASP A 91 -1.63 9.22 -3.46
C ASP A 91 -1.13 7.79 -3.23
N ALA A 92 -1.56 6.86 -4.08
CA ALA A 92 -1.13 5.47 -4.00
C ALA A 92 0.38 5.34 -4.26
N LEU A 93 0.89 6.06 -5.26
CA LEU A 93 2.31 6.05 -5.58
C LEU A 93 3.13 6.71 -4.47
N ASP A 94 2.65 7.82 -3.91
CA ASP A 94 3.32 8.49 -2.79
C ASP A 94 3.44 7.57 -1.58
N SER A 95 2.41 6.79 -1.28
CA SER A 95 2.45 5.80 -0.19
C SER A 95 3.55 4.77 -0.37
N LEU A 96 3.86 4.42 -1.61
CA LEU A 96 4.90 3.44 -1.94
C LEU A 96 6.28 4.07 -2.11
N GLY A 97 6.35 5.41 -2.10
CA GLY A 97 7.59 6.14 -2.30
C GLY A 97 7.98 6.30 -3.77
N PHE A 98 7.03 6.17 -4.69
CA PHE A 98 7.26 6.34 -6.12
C PHE A 98 6.69 7.66 -6.63
N SER A 99 7.38 8.25 -7.61
CA SER A 99 6.82 9.32 -8.44
C SER A 99 6.33 8.72 -9.76
N PHE A 100 5.56 9.49 -10.53
CA PHE A 100 5.17 9.06 -11.88
C PHE A 100 6.40 8.88 -12.79
N GLU A 101 7.44 9.66 -12.58
CA GLU A 101 8.70 9.53 -13.33
C GLU A 101 9.38 8.20 -13.02
N ASP A 102 9.41 7.78 -11.76
CA ASP A 102 9.99 6.51 -11.35
C ASP A 102 9.27 5.33 -12.02
N VAL A 103 7.95 5.40 -12.06
CA VAL A 103 7.13 4.36 -12.70
C VAL A 103 7.37 4.34 -14.20
N ALA A 104 7.41 5.50 -14.84
CA ALA A 104 7.64 5.61 -16.28
C ALA A 104 9.04 5.12 -16.68
N ALA A 105 10.02 5.23 -15.81
CA ALA A 105 11.39 4.82 -16.06
C ALA A 105 11.57 3.29 -16.04
N ASP A 106 10.65 2.55 -15.41
CA ASP A 106 10.73 1.09 -15.33
C ASP A 106 9.50 0.47 -16.03
N PRO A 107 9.69 -0.21 -17.18
CA PRO A 107 8.57 -0.81 -17.92
C PRO A 107 7.72 -1.78 -17.09
N ARG A 108 8.32 -2.48 -16.14
CA ARG A 108 7.60 -3.42 -15.27
C ARG A 108 6.66 -2.68 -14.33
N LEU A 109 7.13 -1.57 -13.75
CA LEU A 109 6.30 -0.74 -12.87
C LEU A 109 5.16 -0.10 -13.67
N ALA A 110 5.45 0.45 -14.84
CA ALA A 110 4.43 1.04 -15.70
C ALA A 110 3.37 0.02 -16.12
N HIS A 111 3.79 -1.18 -16.49
CA HIS A 111 2.89 -2.24 -16.90
C HIS A 111 2.00 -2.73 -15.73
N GLY A 112 2.60 -2.93 -14.56
CA GLY A 112 1.86 -3.37 -13.37
C GLY A 112 0.83 -2.34 -12.92
N LEU A 113 1.18 -1.06 -12.95
CA LEU A 113 0.24 0.02 -12.62
C LEU A 113 -0.92 0.07 -13.62
N GLU A 114 -0.63 -0.04 -14.91
CA GLU A 114 -1.65 -0.05 -15.94
C GLU A 114 -2.64 -1.21 -15.74
N LEU A 115 -2.14 -2.41 -15.47
CA LEU A 115 -2.98 -3.57 -15.23
C LEU A 115 -3.85 -3.39 -13.97
N ALA A 116 -3.28 -2.81 -12.91
CA ALA A 116 -4.01 -2.55 -11.68
C ALA A 116 -5.14 -1.54 -11.91
N GLU A 117 -4.88 -0.46 -12.65
CA GLU A 117 -5.90 0.53 -12.99
C GLU A 117 -7.01 -0.08 -13.83
N GLN A 118 -6.67 -0.90 -14.82
CA GLN A 118 -7.64 -1.58 -15.68
C GLN A 118 -8.53 -2.51 -14.85
N GLU A 119 -7.97 -3.25 -13.90
CA GLU A 119 -8.75 -4.16 -13.06
C GLU A 119 -9.77 -3.41 -12.22
N ILE A 120 -9.40 -2.26 -11.65
CA ILE A 120 -10.34 -1.45 -10.88
C ILE A 120 -11.47 -0.93 -11.78
N MET A 121 -11.14 -0.47 -12.98
CA MET A 121 -12.15 0.00 -13.93
C MET A 121 -13.11 -1.10 -14.35
N GLU A 122 -12.61 -2.32 -14.57
CA GLU A 122 -13.43 -3.48 -14.90
C GLU A 122 -14.37 -3.84 -13.75
N GLN A 123 -13.87 -3.79 -12.50
CA GLN A 123 -14.70 -4.03 -11.32
C GLN A 123 -15.83 -3.02 -11.22
N GLN A 124 -15.56 -1.74 -11.51
CA GLN A 124 -16.57 -0.70 -11.50
C GLN A 124 -17.65 -0.94 -12.56
N GLN A 125 -17.25 -1.32 -13.76
CA GLN A 125 -18.18 -1.61 -14.84
C GLN A 125 -19.11 -2.77 -14.48
N THR A 126 -18.55 -3.82 -13.87
CA THR A 126 -19.33 -4.96 -13.42
C THR A 126 -20.33 -4.59 -12.34
N MET A 127 -19.92 -3.73 -11.41
CA MET A 127 -20.77 -3.30 -10.32
C MET A 127 -21.84 -2.27 -10.79
N GLY A 128 -21.59 -1.59 -11.88
CA GLY A 128 -22.49 -0.59 -12.45
C GLY A 128 -23.62 -1.18 -13.27
N MET A 129 -23.60 -2.46 -13.50
CA MET A 129 -24.67 -3.16 -14.20
C MET A 129 -25.65 -3.79 -13.23
#